data_b108241b61c7af8609357fac600c8388
#
_entry.id   b108241b61c7af8609357fac600c8388
#
_cell.length_a   1.000
_cell.length_b   1.000
_cell.length_c   1.000
_cell.angle_alpha   90.00
_cell.angle_beta   90.00
_cell.angle_gamma   90.00
#
_symmetry.space_group_name_H-M   'P 1'
#
loop_
_entity.id
_entity.type
_entity.pdbx_description
1 polymer ?
#
loop_
_entity_poly.entity_id
_entity_poly.type
_entity_poly.pdbx_seq_one_letter_code
_entity_poly.pdbx_strand_id
1 'polypeptide(L)'
;MERRIVGLENEYGVTCTSRGQRRLSPDEVARYLFRRVVSWGRSSNVFLVNGARLYLDVGSHPEYATPECDSVRELVIHDKAGERILEQLLVSAEQRLHEEGIRGTVYLF
;
A
#
# COMPACT_ATOMS: atom_id res chain seq x y z
N MET A 1 -29.96 7.47 -18.50
CA MET A 1 -29.13 7.56 -17.29
C MET A 1 -27.71 7.96 -17.68
N GLU A 2 -27.24 9.03 -17.15
CA GLU A 2 -25.89 9.48 -17.46
C GLU A 2 -24.85 8.56 -16.81
N ARG A 3 -23.85 8.22 -17.60
CA ARG A 3 -22.70 7.44 -17.15
C ARG A 3 -21.79 8.33 -16.33
N ARG A 4 -21.43 7.88 -15.14
CA ARG A 4 -20.49 8.59 -14.27
C ARG A 4 -19.20 7.78 -14.11
N ILE A 5 -18.09 8.50 -14.11
CA ILE A 5 -16.79 7.94 -13.84
C ILE A 5 -16.46 8.26 -12.38
N VAL A 6 -16.11 7.24 -11.61
CA VAL A 6 -15.82 7.36 -10.19
C VAL A 6 -14.51 6.64 -9.85
N GLY A 7 -13.89 7.06 -8.78
CA GLY A 7 -12.71 6.41 -8.22
C GLY A 7 -12.69 6.52 -6.72
N LEU A 8 -11.92 5.66 -6.07
CA LEU A 8 -11.67 5.69 -4.63
C LEU A 8 -10.18 5.79 -4.36
N GLU A 9 -9.84 6.54 -3.32
CA GLU A 9 -8.53 6.59 -2.74
C GLU A 9 -8.63 6.10 -1.30
N ASN A 10 -7.81 5.11 -0.96
CA ASN A 10 -7.71 4.61 0.41
C ASN A 10 -6.32 4.88 0.94
N GLU A 11 -6.25 5.56 2.06
CA GLU A 11 -5.04 5.87 2.77
C GLU A 11 -4.93 4.97 4.00
N TYR A 12 -3.75 4.39 4.23
CA TYR A 12 -3.52 3.46 5.32
C TYR A 12 -2.47 4.00 6.28
N GLY A 13 -2.71 3.82 7.56
CA GLY A 13 -1.66 3.94 8.55
C GLY A 13 -0.80 2.68 8.53
N VAL A 14 0.47 2.80 8.90
CA VAL A 14 1.38 1.69 8.94
C VAL A 14 2.20 1.71 10.23
N THR A 15 2.40 0.55 10.84
CA THR A 15 3.23 0.40 12.02
C THR A 15 3.92 -0.95 12.04
N CYS A 16 5.06 -1.02 12.73
CA CYS A 16 5.75 -2.27 12.98
C CYS A 16 5.97 -2.41 14.49
N THR A 17 5.51 -3.51 15.05
CA THR A 17 5.65 -3.79 16.47
C THR A 17 6.43 -5.08 16.72
N SER A 18 7.15 -5.13 17.83
CA SER A 18 7.77 -6.33 18.34
C SER A 18 7.46 -6.40 19.83
N ARG A 19 6.86 -7.49 20.28
CA ARG A 19 6.43 -7.69 21.67
C ARG A 19 5.54 -6.55 22.18
N GLY A 20 4.63 -6.06 21.31
CA GLY A 20 3.69 -5.00 21.64
C GLY A 20 4.27 -3.57 21.63
N GLN A 21 5.56 -3.41 21.32
CA GLN A 21 6.20 -2.11 21.26
C GLN A 21 6.54 -1.73 19.81
N ARG A 22 6.45 -0.43 19.50
CA ARG A 22 6.86 0.07 18.19
C ARG A 22 8.35 -0.20 17.98
N ARG A 23 8.68 -0.89 16.90
CA ARG A 23 10.05 -1.25 16.55
C ARG A 23 10.68 -0.29 15.55
N LEU A 24 9.91 0.18 14.60
CA LEU A 24 10.35 1.10 13.54
C LEU A 24 9.38 2.25 13.42
N SER A 25 9.87 3.40 12.95
CA SER A 25 9.01 4.53 12.64
C SER A 25 8.11 4.19 11.43
N PRO A 26 6.97 4.86 11.28
CA PRO A 26 6.13 4.69 10.09
C PRO A 26 6.88 4.93 8.77
N ASP A 27 7.79 5.91 8.73
CA ASP A 27 8.63 6.18 7.56
C ASP A 27 9.53 5.01 7.18
N GLU A 28 10.16 4.40 8.17
CA GLU A 28 11.00 3.22 7.95
C GLU A 28 10.19 2.04 7.44
N VAL A 29 9.03 1.79 8.04
CA VAL A 29 8.13 0.71 7.62
C VAL A 29 7.64 0.94 6.18
N ALA A 30 7.27 2.17 5.86
CA ALA A 30 6.82 2.53 4.53
C ALA A 30 7.91 2.29 3.47
N ARG A 31 9.18 2.55 3.79
CA ARG A 31 10.30 2.25 2.90
C ARG A 31 10.42 0.76 2.61
N TYR A 32 10.28 -0.10 3.60
CA TYR A 32 10.28 -1.55 3.39
C TYR A 32 9.10 -2.00 2.55
N LEU A 33 7.92 -1.46 2.84
CA LEU A 33 6.69 -1.80 2.13
C LEU A 33 6.77 -1.47 0.63
N PHE A 34 7.36 -0.32 0.30
CA PHE A 34 7.44 0.18 -1.07
C PHE A 34 8.77 -0.09 -1.77
N ARG A 35 9.68 -0.79 -1.13
CA ARG A 35 11.04 -1.01 -1.66
C ARG A 35 11.06 -1.60 -3.07
N ARG A 36 10.20 -2.57 -3.35
CA ARG A 36 10.05 -3.16 -4.67
C ARG A 36 9.42 -2.19 -5.67
N VAL A 37 8.44 -1.45 -5.20
CA VAL A 37 7.67 -0.52 -6.02
C VAL A 37 8.55 0.66 -6.44
N VAL A 38 9.30 1.21 -5.51
CA VAL A 38 10.16 2.38 -5.73
C VAL A 38 11.43 2.03 -6.50
N SER A 39 11.90 0.78 -6.44
CA SER A 39 13.10 0.36 -7.17
C SER A 39 12.96 0.40 -8.69
N TRP A 40 11.73 0.37 -9.19
CA TRP A 40 11.45 0.40 -10.62
C TRP A 40 11.27 1.81 -11.18
N GLY A 41 11.06 2.77 -10.31
CA GLY A 41 10.95 4.17 -10.66
C GLY A 41 11.54 5.03 -9.57
N ARG A 42 12.00 6.21 -9.91
CA ARG A 42 12.57 7.16 -8.96
C ARG A 42 11.51 7.97 -8.21
N SER A 43 10.29 7.48 -8.20
CA SER A 43 9.12 8.15 -7.64
C SER A 43 8.45 7.27 -6.59
N SER A 44 7.84 7.88 -5.60
CA SER A 44 6.96 7.20 -4.63
C SER A 44 5.59 6.87 -5.19
N ASN A 45 5.44 6.92 -6.48
CA ASN A 45 4.21 6.79 -7.25
C ASN A 45 4.38 5.75 -8.34
N VAL A 46 3.51 4.76 -8.40
CA VAL A 46 3.53 3.74 -9.46
C VAL A 46 2.12 3.51 -9.98
N PHE A 47 1.95 3.58 -11.29
CA PHE A 47 0.75 3.10 -11.95
C PHE A 47 0.84 1.60 -12.18
N LEU A 48 -0.22 0.89 -11.82
CA LEU A 48 -0.31 -0.55 -11.99
C LEU A 48 -0.91 -0.89 -13.36
N VAL A 49 -0.79 -2.16 -13.74
CA VAL A 49 -1.30 -2.64 -15.04
C VAL A 49 -2.80 -2.40 -15.20
N ASN A 50 -3.55 -2.48 -14.10
CA ASN A 50 -5.01 -2.25 -14.11
C ASN A 50 -5.39 -0.75 -14.16
N GLY A 51 -4.42 0.16 -14.21
CA GLY A 51 -4.68 1.60 -14.19
C GLY A 51 -4.77 2.22 -12.81
N ALA A 52 -4.69 1.42 -11.76
CA ALA A 52 -4.63 1.92 -10.39
C ALA A 52 -3.29 2.56 -10.08
N ARG A 53 -3.24 3.37 -9.04
CA ARG A 53 -2.02 4.02 -8.59
C ARG A 53 -1.72 3.65 -7.14
N LEU A 54 -0.48 3.27 -6.90
CA LEU A 54 0.04 2.99 -5.58
C LEU A 54 1.09 4.04 -5.22
N TYR A 55 0.98 4.69 -4.08
CA TYR A 55 1.89 5.77 -3.70
C TYR A 55 1.95 5.99 -2.19
N LEU A 56 2.96 6.76 -1.77
CA LEU A 56 3.10 7.24 -0.41
C LEU A 56 2.64 8.69 -0.35
N ASP A 57 1.67 8.96 0.51
CA ASP A 57 1.20 10.30 0.79
C ASP A 57 2.00 10.94 1.92
N VAL A 58 1.70 12.20 2.22
CA VAL A 58 2.32 12.96 3.31
C VAL A 58 2.20 12.18 4.62
N GLY A 59 3.30 12.10 5.38
CA GLY A 59 3.37 11.30 6.60
C GLY A 59 3.64 9.82 6.37
N SER A 60 4.09 9.46 5.16
CA SER A 60 4.42 8.08 4.78
C SER A 60 3.25 7.10 4.88
N HIS A 61 2.07 7.57 4.57
CA HIS A 61 0.87 6.73 4.51
C HIS A 61 0.78 6.05 3.15
N PRO A 62 0.80 4.71 3.09
CA PRO A 62 0.52 4.00 1.85
C PRO A 62 -0.88 4.34 1.35
N GLU A 63 -0.99 4.63 0.08
CA GLU A 63 -2.26 5.00 -0.53
C GLU A 63 -2.46 4.25 -1.84
N TYR A 64 -3.66 3.74 -2.03
CA TYR A 64 -4.07 3.07 -3.25
C TYR A 64 -5.24 3.83 -3.86
N ALA A 65 -5.06 4.26 -5.10
CA ALA A 65 -6.13 4.87 -5.87
C ALA A 65 -6.60 3.87 -6.93
N THR A 66 -7.89 3.60 -6.96
CA THR A 66 -8.47 2.72 -7.98
C THR A 66 -8.32 3.34 -9.37
N PRO A 67 -8.38 2.54 -10.45
CA PRO A 67 -8.58 3.11 -11.78
C PRO A 67 -9.95 3.79 -11.86
N GLU A 68 -10.15 4.60 -12.87
CA GLU A 68 -11.46 5.17 -13.14
C GLU A 68 -12.45 4.06 -13.47
N CYS A 69 -13.58 4.05 -12.77
CA CYS A 69 -14.62 3.04 -12.92
C CYS A 69 -15.94 3.71 -13.29
N ASP A 70 -16.76 3.01 -14.06
CA ASP A 70 -18.07 3.51 -14.49
C ASP A 70 -19.22 2.79 -13.77
N SER A 71 -18.93 1.91 -12.84
CA SER A 71 -19.93 1.22 -12.03
C SER A 71 -19.45 1.02 -10.60
N VAL A 72 -20.39 0.91 -9.67
CA VAL A 72 -20.11 0.62 -8.26
C VAL A 72 -19.49 -0.77 -8.12
N ARG A 73 -19.92 -1.73 -8.91
CA ARG A 73 -19.37 -3.08 -8.89
C ARG A 73 -17.87 -3.09 -9.24
N GLU A 74 -17.49 -2.44 -10.32
CA GLU A 74 -16.09 -2.32 -10.71
C GLU A 74 -15.28 -1.60 -9.64
N LEU A 75 -15.83 -0.53 -9.07
CA LEU A 75 -15.18 0.22 -8.02
C LEU A 75 -14.85 -0.65 -6.81
N VAL A 76 -15.80 -1.47 -6.35
CA VAL A 76 -15.61 -2.38 -5.22
C VAL A 76 -14.57 -3.45 -5.54
N ILE A 77 -14.60 -4.01 -6.75
CA ILE A 77 -13.64 -5.02 -7.19
C ILE A 77 -12.21 -4.46 -7.16
N HIS A 78 -12.02 -3.26 -7.70
CA HIS A 78 -10.70 -2.62 -7.73
C HIS A 78 -10.22 -2.18 -6.35
N ASP A 79 -11.12 -1.75 -5.48
CA ASP A 79 -10.79 -1.41 -4.11
C ASP A 79 -10.31 -2.65 -3.34
N LYS A 80 -11.00 -3.77 -3.48
CA LYS A 80 -10.57 -5.05 -2.89
C LYS A 80 -9.26 -5.56 -3.48
N ALA A 81 -9.05 -5.38 -4.77
CA ALA A 81 -7.78 -5.71 -5.40
C ALA A 81 -6.63 -4.92 -4.79
N GLY A 82 -6.84 -3.65 -4.48
CA GLY A 82 -5.87 -2.79 -3.79
C GLY A 82 -5.51 -3.32 -2.41
N GLU A 83 -6.48 -3.74 -1.62
CA GLU A 83 -6.23 -4.36 -0.31
C GLU A 83 -5.34 -5.59 -0.44
N ARG A 84 -5.59 -6.45 -1.41
CA ARG A 84 -4.79 -7.66 -1.65
C ARG A 84 -3.36 -7.34 -2.07
N ILE A 85 -3.17 -6.34 -2.90
CA ILE A 85 -1.84 -5.89 -3.30
C ILE A 85 -1.06 -5.41 -2.07
N LEU A 86 -1.68 -4.61 -1.21
CA LEU A 86 -1.06 -4.11 0.01
C LEU A 86 -0.74 -5.24 0.99
N GLU A 87 -1.61 -6.25 1.12
CA GLU A 87 -1.33 -7.44 1.92
C GLU A 87 -0.08 -8.18 1.44
N GLN A 88 0.09 -8.33 0.14
CA GLN A 88 1.27 -8.98 -0.44
C GLN A 88 2.54 -8.16 -0.18
N LEU A 89 2.45 -6.84 -0.30
CA LEU A 89 3.57 -5.96 0.02
C LEU A 89 3.95 -6.04 1.49
N LEU A 90 2.96 -6.16 2.36
CA LEU A 90 3.14 -6.29 3.80
C LEU A 90 3.90 -7.58 4.15
N VAL A 91 3.51 -8.70 3.56
CA VAL A 91 4.20 -9.98 3.74
C VAL A 91 5.65 -9.89 3.28
N SER A 92 5.88 -9.29 2.12
CA SER A 92 7.24 -9.09 1.60
C SER A 92 8.09 -8.19 2.49
N ALA A 93 7.50 -7.14 3.05
CA ALA A 93 8.18 -6.23 3.96
C ALA A 93 8.61 -6.94 5.25
N GLU A 94 7.72 -7.72 5.85
CA GLU A 94 8.02 -8.51 7.05
C GLU A 94 9.14 -9.51 6.79
N GLN A 95 9.10 -10.20 5.66
CA GLN A 95 10.14 -11.15 5.29
C GLN A 95 11.50 -10.48 5.19
N ARG A 96 11.58 -9.30 4.58
CA ARG A 96 12.83 -8.55 4.51
C ARG A 96 13.34 -8.08 5.86
N LEU A 97 12.44 -7.63 6.72
CA LEU A 97 12.80 -7.24 8.08
C LEU A 97 13.41 -8.42 8.82
N HIS A 98 12.83 -9.61 8.72
CA HIS A 98 13.34 -10.82 9.35
C HIS A 98 14.71 -11.22 8.78
N GLU A 99 14.92 -11.09 7.48
CA GLU A 99 16.21 -11.34 6.84
C GLU A 99 17.30 -10.39 7.34
N GLU A 100 16.92 -9.17 7.69
CA GLU A 100 17.84 -8.18 8.26
C GLU A 100 17.97 -8.27 9.78
N GLY A 101 17.39 -9.31 10.39
CA GLY A 101 17.48 -9.55 11.83
C GLY A 101 16.49 -8.77 12.67
N ILE A 102 15.54 -8.07 12.05
CA ILE A 102 14.50 -7.32 12.75
C ILE A 102 13.25 -8.19 12.86
N ARG A 103 12.92 -8.60 14.07
CA ARG A 103 11.72 -9.37 14.35
C ARG A 103 10.58 -8.43 14.69
N GLY A 104 9.62 -8.31 13.78
CA GLY A 104 8.48 -7.46 14.00
C GLY A 104 7.30 -7.86 13.12
N THR A 105 6.13 -7.41 13.48
CA THR A 105 4.91 -7.57 12.71
C THR A 105 4.51 -6.21 12.15
N VAL A 106 4.24 -6.15 10.86
CA VAL A 106 3.81 -4.94 10.18
C VAL A 106 2.28 -4.95 10.09
N TYR A 107 1.67 -3.84 10.44
CA TYR A 107 0.22 -3.67 10.38
C TYR A 107 -0.13 -2.50 9.47
N LEU A 108 -1.19 -2.68 8.69
CA LEU A 108 -1.88 -1.63 7.95
C LEU A 108 -3.25 -1.39 8.60
N PHE A 109 -3.65 -0.14 8.73
CA PHE A 109 -4.94 0.21 9.30
C PHE A 109 -5.53 1.48 8.73
#